data_9126515f088aa96b25a92715422855a2
#
_entry.id   9126515f088aa96b25a92715422855a2
#
_cell.length_a   1.000
_cell.length_b   1.000
_cell.length_c   1.000
_cell.angle_alpha   90.00
_cell.angle_beta   90.00
_cell.angle_gamma   90.00
#
_symmetry.space_group_name_H-M   'P 1'
#
loop_
_entity.id
_entity.type
_entity.pdbx_description
1 polymer ?
#
loop_
_entity_poly.entity_id
_entity_poly.type
_entity_poly.pdbx_seq_one_letter_code
_entity_poly.pdbx_strand_id
1 'polypeptide(L)'
;VDPATLGFTPEYDIAVATVAEEYDAIVKGLRNEGFRVRPVNLRDDLGRLERVVKRHPPDAVFNLVESFHDDADLEPAVAGFLDLYRIPYTGAAPLSLALCRRKGLLKTLLLAYRVPTPRFHQLWKPKIAQRHGLHYPLIVKPAREDGSAGIEAASVVHDRAQLLARLEMVIAEYGAPVLVEEFIEGRELHIAILGNDPPVVLPPLEYDFSDLPPDEPRIITFAAKWDPLKEVFHRVGSKCPADLSRQLLKRVQEVAVRAYRVAGCRDYARLDIRVSRDNHVYVLEVNPNPDLTEGVSFMHSAEEAGYSFSRTLREIVDMAVARGR
;
A
#
# COMPACT_ATOMS: atom_id res chain seq x y z
N VAL A 1 5.72 24.47 3.29
CA VAL A 1 4.36 25.07 3.30
C VAL A 1 4.37 26.22 4.29
N ASP A 2 3.79 27.38 3.93
CA ASP A 2 3.69 28.53 4.84
C ASP A 2 2.57 28.26 5.87
N PRO A 3 2.90 28.14 7.18
CA PRO A 3 1.89 27.91 8.22
C PRO A 3 0.75 28.94 8.25
N ALA A 4 1.01 30.17 7.79
CA ALA A 4 0.00 31.22 7.73
C ALA A 4 -1.13 30.95 6.73
N THR A 5 -0.95 30.00 5.80
CA THR A 5 -1.98 29.59 4.83
C THR A 5 -2.88 28.47 5.35
N LEU A 6 -2.56 27.91 6.52
CA LEU A 6 -3.34 26.86 7.15
C LEU A 6 -4.53 27.46 7.89
N GLY A 7 -5.70 26.82 7.80
CA GLY A 7 -6.89 27.20 8.57
C GLY A 7 -6.78 26.82 10.07
N PHE A 8 -5.65 26.32 10.53
CA PHE A 8 -5.33 25.92 11.90
C PHE A 8 -3.84 26.17 12.16
N THR A 9 -3.41 26.16 13.40
CA THR A 9 -2.01 26.29 13.79
C THR A 9 -1.45 24.88 14.04
N PRO A 10 -0.57 24.35 13.19
CA PRO A 10 0.05 23.05 13.44
C PRO A 10 1.02 23.15 14.63
N GLU A 11 1.04 22.12 15.48
CA GLU A 11 1.95 22.04 16.62
C GLU A 11 3.37 21.61 16.24
N TYR A 12 3.63 21.34 14.95
CA TYR A 12 4.90 20.81 14.45
C TYR A 12 5.28 21.41 13.09
N ASP A 13 6.55 21.35 12.77
CA ASP A 13 7.07 21.75 11.46
C ASP A 13 6.53 20.84 10.36
N ILE A 14 5.91 21.44 9.34
CA ILE A 14 5.42 20.71 8.17
C ILE A 14 6.60 20.56 7.20
N ALA A 15 7.35 19.47 7.35
CA ALA A 15 8.35 19.06 6.38
C ALA A 15 7.84 17.80 5.66
N VAL A 16 7.60 17.91 4.37
CA VAL A 16 7.28 16.78 3.51
C VAL A 16 8.45 16.59 2.55
N ALA A 17 9.08 15.42 2.62
CA ALA A 17 10.15 15.10 1.69
C ALA A 17 9.63 15.10 0.25
N THR A 18 10.43 15.62 -0.66
CA THR A 18 10.15 15.53 -2.08
C THR A 18 10.48 14.12 -2.59
N VAL A 19 9.84 13.69 -3.68
CA VAL A 19 10.15 12.39 -4.34
C VAL A 19 11.65 12.27 -4.66
N ALA A 20 12.31 13.38 -4.99
CA ALA A 20 13.76 13.38 -5.24
C ALA A 20 14.57 13.09 -3.97
N GLU A 21 14.19 13.68 -2.84
CA GLU A 21 14.85 13.44 -1.54
C GLU A 21 14.66 12.01 -1.06
N GLU A 22 13.49 11.42 -1.30
CA GLU A 22 13.21 10.01 -0.99
C GLU A 22 14.10 9.07 -1.79
N TYR A 23 14.24 9.29 -3.10
CA TYR A 23 15.13 8.49 -3.94
C TYR A 23 16.61 8.68 -3.56
N ASP A 24 17.02 9.89 -3.22
CA ASP A 24 18.38 10.18 -2.77
C ASP A 24 18.67 9.49 -1.43
N ALA A 25 17.70 9.42 -0.51
CA ALA A 25 17.83 8.68 0.74
C ALA A 25 18.04 7.18 0.48
N ILE A 26 17.27 6.57 -0.43
CA ILE A 26 17.44 5.16 -0.83
C ILE A 26 18.83 4.94 -1.46
N VAL A 27 19.26 5.80 -2.38
CA VAL A 27 20.58 5.71 -3.00
C VAL A 27 21.69 5.80 -1.94
N LYS A 28 21.57 6.73 -0.99
CA LYS A 28 22.51 6.91 0.12
C LYS A 28 22.51 5.68 1.04
N GLY A 29 21.32 5.18 1.39
CA GLY A 29 21.16 3.99 2.22
C GLY A 29 21.85 2.77 1.63
N LEU A 30 21.64 2.51 0.33
CA LEU A 30 22.29 1.42 -0.38
C LEU A 30 23.82 1.60 -0.44
N ARG A 31 24.31 2.83 -0.66
CA ARG A 31 25.78 3.11 -0.65
C ARG A 31 26.39 2.89 0.72
N ASN A 32 25.70 3.23 1.79
CA ASN A 32 26.15 2.99 3.17
C ASN A 32 26.35 1.50 3.46
N GLU A 33 25.57 0.64 2.79
CA GLU A 33 25.72 -0.82 2.85
C GLU A 33 26.77 -1.39 1.86
N GLY A 34 27.53 -0.54 1.19
CA GLY A 34 28.66 -0.92 0.33
C GLY A 34 28.28 -1.25 -1.12
N PHE A 35 27.04 -1.02 -1.54
CA PHE A 35 26.65 -1.20 -2.94
C PHE A 35 27.17 -0.06 -3.84
N ARG A 36 27.56 -0.41 -5.05
CA ARG A 36 27.79 0.57 -6.12
C ARG A 36 26.48 0.88 -6.81
N VAL A 37 25.88 2.01 -6.47
CA VAL A 37 24.55 2.39 -6.95
C VAL A 37 24.65 3.35 -8.13
N ARG A 38 23.95 3.03 -9.21
CA ARG A 38 23.75 3.88 -10.37
C ARG A 38 22.26 4.21 -10.54
N PRO A 39 21.80 5.39 -10.18
CA PRO A 39 20.41 5.80 -10.41
C PRO A 39 20.11 5.90 -11.90
N VAL A 40 18.92 5.45 -12.30
CA VAL A 40 18.43 5.52 -13.67
C VAL A 40 16.99 6.02 -13.65
N ASN A 41 16.76 7.25 -14.13
CA ASN A 41 15.41 7.71 -14.41
C ASN A 41 15.00 7.24 -15.81
N LEU A 42 13.95 6.44 -15.89
CA LEU A 42 13.48 5.85 -17.16
C LEU A 42 12.92 6.90 -18.11
N ARG A 43 12.25 7.95 -17.61
CA ARG A 43 11.58 8.97 -18.43
C ARG A 43 10.74 8.35 -19.54
N ASP A 44 9.96 7.33 -19.18
CA ASP A 44 9.07 6.60 -20.09
C ASP A 44 9.75 6.02 -21.35
N ASP A 45 11.03 5.68 -21.24
CA ASP A 45 11.84 5.09 -22.29
C ASP A 45 12.55 3.81 -21.82
N LEU A 46 11.96 2.66 -22.11
CA LEU A 46 12.56 1.34 -21.83
C LEU A 46 13.89 1.16 -22.54
N GLY A 47 14.12 1.81 -23.68
CA GLY A 47 15.40 1.79 -24.38
C GLY A 47 16.54 2.40 -23.56
N ARG A 48 16.24 3.30 -22.60
CA ARG A 48 17.24 3.79 -21.63
C ARG A 48 17.68 2.67 -20.70
N LEU A 49 16.71 1.92 -20.16
CA LEU A 49 17.00 0.78 -19.29
C LEU A 49 17.80 -0.27 -20.07
N GLU A 50 17.37 -0.62 -21.27
CA GLU A 50 18.07 -1.57 -22.14
C GLU A 50 19.53 -1.16 -22.40
N ARG A 51 19.77 0.10 -22.76
CA ARG A 51 21.13 0.62 -22.98
C ARG A 51 22.01 0.52 -21.74
N VAL A 52 21.44 0.81 -20.57
CA VAL A 52 22.17 0.76 -19.29
C VAL A 52 22.53 -0.67 -18.94
N VAL A 53 21.55 -1.59 -18.97
CA VAL A 53 21.77 -2.99 -18.57
C VAL A 53 22.69 -3.74 -19.54
N LYS A 54 22.65 -3.42 -20.85
CA LYS A 54 23.57 -4.01 -21.84
C LYS A 54 25.00 -3.49 -21.70
N ARG A 55 25.17 -2.19 -21.42
CA ARG A 55 26.50 -1.56 -21.31
C ARG A 55 27.17 -1.83 -19.96
N HIS A 56 26.38 -1.92 -18.91
CA HIS A 56 26.83 -2.11 -17.53
C HIS A 56 25.86 -3.07 -16.83
N PRO A 57 25.96 -4.38 -17.07
CA PRO A 57 25.08 -5.36 -16.44
C PRO A 57 25.11 -5.22 -14.91
N PRO A 58 23.98 -4.96 -14.25
CA PRO A 58 23.93 -4.87 -12.79
C PRO A 58 23.79 -6.27 -12.19
N ASP A 59 24.23 -6.46 -10.95
CA ASP A 59 23.95 -7.66 -10.17
C ASP A 59 22.46 -7.74 -9.80
N ALA A 60 21.81 -6.59 -9.57
CA ALA A 60 20.37 -6.46 -9.40
C ALA A 60 19.91 -5.03 -9.72
N VAL A 61 18.62 -4.89 -10.02
CA VAL A 61 17.93 -3.61 -10.14
C VAL A 61 17.07 -3.38 -8.90
N PHE A 62 17.30 -2.28 -8.17
CA PHE A 62 16.37 -1.81 -7.15
C PHE A 62 15.21 -1.12 -7.86
N ASN A 63 14.06 -1.80 -7.96
CA ASN A 63 12.92 -1.34 -8.74
C ASN A 63 12.02 -0.41 -7.91
N LEU A 64 11.96 0.86 -8.30
CA LEU A 64 11.13 1.90 -7.68
C LEU A 64 10.12 2.48 -8.69
N VAL A 65 9.84 1.74 -9.76
CA VAL A 65 8.87 2.18 -10.77
C VAL A 65 7.46 1.93 -10.25
N GLU A 66 6.65 2.96 -10.21
CA GLU A 66 5.23 2.91 -9.80
C GLU A 66 4.28 3.14 -10.98
N SER A 67 4.78 3.80 -12.03
CA SER A 67 4.01 4.07 -13.26
C SER A 67 4.92 4.14 -14.48
N PHE A 68 4.33 4.04 -15.66
CA PHE A 68 5.00 4.27 -16.93
C PHE A 68 4.02 4.98 -17.87
N HIS A 69 4.42 6.11 -18.50
CA HIS A 69 3.52 7.03 -19.22
C HIS A 69 2.35 7.53 -18.33
N ASP A 70 2.62 7.86 -17.08
CA ASP A 70 1.62 8.25 -16.07
C ASP A 70 0.49 7.21 -15.86
N ASP A 71 0.73 5.97 -16.31
CA ASP A 71 -0.18 4.84 -16.14
C ASP A 71 0.46 3.77 -15.24
N ALA A 72 -0.10 3.61 -14.06
CA ALA A 72 0.37 2.62 -13.11
C ALA A 72 -0.05 1.17 -13.49
N ASP A 73 -1.00 0.96 -14.41
CA ASP A 73 -1.29 -0.37 -14.97
C ASP A 73 -0.12 -0.88 -15.84
N LEU A 74 0.84 -0.01 -16.20
CA LEU A 74 2.06 -0.35 -16.93
C LEU A 74 3.27 -0.68 -16.03
N GLU A 75 3.21 -0.48 -14.72
CA GLU A 75 4.25 -0.90 -13.77
C GLU A 75 4.68 -2.37 -13.98
N PRO A 76 3.75 -3.35 -14.11
CA PRO A 76 4.11 -4.74 -14.35
C PRO A 76 4.92 -4.97 -15.62
N ALA A 77 4.78 -4.12 -16.64
CA ALA A 77 5.51 -4.25 -17.89
C ALA A 77 7.02 -3.96 -17.70
N VAL A 78 7.36 -3.04 -16.81
CA VAL A 78 8.77 -2.74 -16.47
C VAL A 78 9.42 -3.92 -15.74
N ALA A 79 8.72 -4.51 -14.77
CA ALA A 79 9.18 -5.73 -14.12
C ALA A 79 9.30 -6.90 -15.12
N GLY A 80 8.32 -7.05 -16.04
CA GLY A 80 8.37 -8.05 -17.11
C GLY A 80 9.54 -7.83 -18.09
N PHE A 81 9.90 -6.58 -18.36
CA PHE A 81 11.10 -6.28 -19.15
C PHE A 81 12.38 -6.82 -18.47
N LEU A 82 12.50 -6.63 -17.15
CA LEU A 82 13.64 -7.16 -16.39
C LEU A 82 13.68 -8.70 -16.41
N ASP A 83 12.50 -9.36 -16.31
CA ASP A 83 12.39 -10.82 -16.46
C ASP A 83 12.87 -11.29 -17.84
N LEU A 84 12.47 -10.62 -18.93
CA LEU A 84 12.91 -10.95 -20.30
C LEU A 84 14.42 -10.86 -20.45
N TYR A 85 15.06 -9.91 -19.80
CA TYR A 85 16.51 -9.74 -19.80
C TYR A 85 17.23 -10.60 -18.74
N ARG A 86 16.49 -11.37 -17.94
CA ARG A 86 17.02 -12.19 -16.84
C ARG A 86 17.85 -11.39 -15.84
N ILE A 87 17.41 -10.17 -15.56
CA ILE A 87 18.07 -9.28 -14.61
C ILE A 87 17.36 -9.44 -13.27
N PRO A 88 18.06 -9.79 -12.18
CA PRO A 88 17.48 -9.78 -10.86
C PRO A 88 16.98 -8.38 -10.49
N TYR A 89 15.82 -8.30 -9.85
CA TYR A 89 15.27 -7.04 -9.37
C TYR A 89 14.51 -7.23 -8.07
N THR A 90 14.42 -6.16 -7.28
CA THR A 90 13.73 -6.16 -6.00
C THR A 90 12.22 -6.07 -6.16
N GLY A 91 11.51 -6.68 -5.22
CA GLY A 91 10.05 -6.59 -5.14
C GLY A 91 9.30 -7.57 -6.03
N ALA A 92 8.05 -7.29 -6.23
CA ALA A 92 7.06 -8.21 -6.77
C ALA A 92 7.25 -8.53 -8.27
N ALA A 93 6.85 -9.73 -8.65
CA ALA A 93 6.78 -10.15 -10.04
C ALA A 93 5.60 -9.49 -10.79
N PRO A 94 5.63 -9.40 -12.13
CA PRO A 94 4.60 -8.74 -12.92
C PRO A 94 3.18 -9.19 -12.60
N LEU A 95 2.98 -10.50 -12.40
CA LEU A 95 1.66 -11.03 -12.06
C LEU A 95 1.15 -10.52 -10.71
N SER A 96 2.02 -10.44 -9.70
CA SER A 96 1.66 -9.95 -8.37
C SER A 96 1.31 -8.46 -8.42
N LEU A 97 2.10 -7.65 -9.12
CA LEU A 97 1.84 -6.23 -9.35
C LEU A 97 0.46 -6.04 -10.03
N ALA A 98 0.23 -6.70 -11.16
CA ALA A 98 -1.02 -6.61 -11.90
C ALA A 98 -2.24 -7.10 -11.10
N LEU A 99 -2.08 -8.14 -10.27
CA LEU A 99 -3.13 -8.70 -9.43
C LEU A 99 -3.50 -7.74 -8.30
N CYS A 100 -2.51 -7.21 -7.59
CA CYS A 100 -2.74 -6.37 -6.42
C CYS A 100 -3.40 -5.03 -6.78
N ARG A 101 -3.08 -4.46 -7.94
CA ARG A 101 -3.78 -3.29 -8.47
C ARG A 101 -5.26 -3.52 -8.76
N ARG A 102 -5.66 -4.75 -9.03
CA ARG A 102 -7.07 -5.11 -9.33
C ARG A 102 -7.77 -5.60 -8.07
N LYS A 103 -8.10 -4.66 -7.16
CA LYS A 103 -8.63 -4.94 -5.83
C LYS A 103 -9.75 -5.99 -5.81
N GLY A 104 -10.72 -5.92 -6.72
CA GLY A 104 -11.82 -6.89 -6.78
C GLY A 104 -11.37 -8.30 -7.19
N LEU A 105 -10.39 -8.41 -8.10
CA LEU A 105 -9.82 -9.69 -8.49
C LEU A 105 -8.99 -10.30 -7.35
N LEU A 106 -8.13 -9.50 -6.73
CA LEU A 106 -7.37 -9.92 -5.55
C LEU A 106 -8.30 -10.43 -4.44
N LYS A 107 -9.34 -9.67 -4.09
CA LYS A 107 -10.31 -10.08 -3.06
C LYS A 107 -11.03 -11.38 -3.39
N THR A 108 -11.39 -11.58 -4.67
CA THR A 108 -11.98 -12.85 -5.13
C THR A 108 -11.01 -14.01 -4.90
N LEU A 109 -9.73 -13.80 -5.20
CA LEU A 109 -8.69 -14.80 -4.99
C LEU A 109 -8.46 -15.05 -3.49
N LEU A 110 -8.40 -14.00 -2.67
CA LEU A 110 -8.30 -14.14 -1.21
C LEU A 110 -9.42 -15.00 -0.64
N LEU A 111 -10.68 -14.76 -1.05
CA LEU A 111 -11.83 -15.56 -0.62
C LEU A 111 -11.71 -17.03 -1.06
N ALA A 112 -11.27 -17.30 -2.30
CA ALA A 112 -11.07 -18.66 -2.81
C ALA A 112 -10.04 -19.44 -1.95
N TYR A 113 -9.03 -18.74 -1.43
CA TYR A 113 -8.02 -19.30 -0.53
C TYR A 113 -8.36 -19.12 0.97
N ARG A 114 -9.62 -18.80 1.28
CA ARG A 114 -10.11 -18.65 2.66
C ARG A 114 -9.34 -17.59 3.48
N VAL A 115 -8.85 -16.56 2.82
CA VAL A 115 -8.30 -15.37 3.47
C VAL A 115 -9.45 -14.38 3.66
N PRO A 116 -9.77 -13.97 4.90
CA PRO A 116 -10.89 -13.07 5.15
C PRO A 116 -10.64 -11.69 4.52
N THR A 117 -11.63 -11.19 3.82
CA THR A 117 -11.71 -9.81 3.30
C THR A 117 -13.16 -9.34 3.43
N PRO A 118 -13.45 -8.02 3.55
CA PRO A 118 -14.81 -7.53 3.60
C PRO A 118 -15.65 -8.03 2.41
N ARG A 119 -16.94 -8.32 2.65
CA ARG A 119 -17.87 -8.65 1.56
C ARG A 119 -17.96 -7.46 0.62
N PHE A 120 -18.00 -7.70 -0.68
CA PHE A 120 -17.91 -6.64 -1.67
C PHE A 120 -18.68 -6.94 -2.95
N HIS A 121 -18.96 -5.85 -3.71
CA HIS A 121 -19.32 -5.87 -5.12
C HIS A 121 -18.38 -4.99 -5.92
N GLN A 122 -18.04 -5.42 -7.12
CA GLN A 122 -17.35 -4.59 -8.10
C GLN A 122 -18.34 -4.17 -9.18
N LEU A 123 -18.47 -2.86 -9.41
CA LEU A 123 -19.50 -2.27 -10.27
C LEU A 123 -18.88 -1.45 -11.40
N TRP A 124 -19.41 -1.60 -12.61
CA TRP A 124 -19.00 -0.84 -13.79
C TRP A 124 -19.98 0.29 -14.17
N LYS A 125 -21.07 0.41 -13.42
CA LYS A 125 -22.10 1.45 -13.60
C LYS A 125 -22.60 1.88 -12.22
N PRO A 126 -23.14 3.09 -12.06
CA PRO A 126 -23.67 3.57 -10.79
C PRO A 126 -25.03 2.91 -10.48
N LYS A 127 -25.07 1.59 -10.54
CA LYS A 127 -26.28 0.80 -10.34
C LYS A 127 -25.98 -0.46 -9.54
N ILE A 128 -26.73 -0.64 -8.46
CA ILE A 128 -26.68 -1.83 -7.62
C ILE A 128 -28.11 -2.31 -7.32
N ALA A 129 -28.30 -3.62 -7.20
CA ALA A 129 -29.60 -4.18 -6.85
C ALA A 129 -30.10 -3.63 -5.51
N GLN A 130 -31.43 -3.52 -5.35
CA GLN A 130 -32.00 -3.08 -4.06
C GLN A 130 -31.66 -4.06 -2.93
N ARG A 131 -31.65 -5.36 -3.23
CA ARG A 131 -31.19 -6.42 -2.33
C ARG A 131 -29.82 -6.90 -2.77
N HIS A 132 -28.77 -6.10 -2.50
CA HIS A 132 -27.39 -6.42 -2.89
C HIS A 132 -26.67 -7.35 -1.89
N GLY A 133 -27.27 -7.66 -0.76
CA GLY A 133 -26.74 -8.64 0.21
C GLY A 133 -25.55 -8.14 1.04
N LEU A 134 -25.13 -6.88 0.94
CA LEU A 134 -24.16 -6.24 1.83
C LEU A 134 -24.88 -5.52 2.98
N HIS A 135 -24.21 -5.36 4.12
CA HIS A 135 -24.71 -4.66 5.31
C HIS A 135 -24.08 -3.28 5.44
N TYR A 136 -24.90 -2.28 5.70
CA TYR A 136 -24.41 -0.94 6.02
C TYR A 136 -23.77 -0.87 7.41
N PRO A 137 -22.79 0.03 7.64
CA PRO A 137 -22.25 0.98 6.66
C PRO A 137 -21.40 0.30 5.57
N LEU A 138 -21.37 0.92 4.37
CA LEU A 138 -20.55 0.47 3.26
C LEU A 138 -19.47 1.51 2.95
N ILE A 139 -18.36 1.08 2.36
CA ILE A 139 -17.36 1.99 1.79
C ILE A 139 -17.33 1.85 0.27
N VAL A 140 -17.31 3.00 -0.41
CA VAL A 140 -17.25 3.10 -1.88
C VAL A 140 -15.90 3.69 -2.27
N LYS A 141 -15.13 2.98 -3.09
CA LYS A 141 -13.79 3.40 -3.50
C LYS A 141 -13.47 3.02 -4.95
N PRO A 142 -12.58 3.75 -5.64
CA PRO A 142 -12.06 3.31 -6.92
C PRO A 142 -11.43 1.92 -6.80
N ALA A 143 -11.63 1.06 -7.80
CA ALA A 143 -11.15 -0.33 -7.73
C ALA A 143 -9.70 -0.50 -8.23
N ARG A 144 -9.11 0.53 -8.85
CA ARG A 144 -7.77 0.50 -9.45
C ARG A 144 -6.80 1.55 -8.90
N GLU A 145 -7.31 2.47 -8.06
CA GLU A 145 -6.47 3.51 -7.45
C GLU A 145 -5.83 3.01 -6.17
N ASP A 146 -4.64 3.52 -5.89
CA ASP A 146 -3.86 3.27 -4.68
C ASP A 146 -3.66 4.55 -3.87
N GLY A 147 -2.95 4.49 -2.74
CA GLY A 147 -2.62 5.66 -1.94
C GLY A 147 -3.83 6.42 -1.36
N SER A 148 -4.95 5.75 -1.12
CA SER A 148 -6.21 6.37 -0.67
C SER A 148 -6.86 7.34 -1.68
N ALA A 149 -6.46 7.34 -2.96
CA ALA A 149 -7.10 8.17 -3.98
C ALA A 149 -8.60 7.87 -4.04
N GLY A 150 -9.43 8.92 -4.02
CA GLY A 150 -10.88 8.82 -3.98
C GLY A 150 -11.47 8.31 -2.67
N ILE A 151 -10.69 8.25 -1.58
CA ILE A 151 -11.17 7.90 -0.24
C ILE A 151 -11.28 9.17 0.61
N GLU A 152 -12.50 9.50 0.98
CA GLU A 152 -12.88 10.64 1.81
C GLU A 152 -13.84 10.19 2.92
N ALA A 153 -14.18 11.05 3.86
CA ALA A 153 -15.20 10.74 4.88
C ALA A 153 -16.52 10.30 4.24
N ALA A 154 -16.95 10.96 3.16
CA ALA A 154 -18.14 10.61 2.38
C ALA A 154 -18.06 9.28 1.61
N SER A 155 -16.90 8.61 1.62
CA SER A 155 -16.77 7.26 1.05
C SER A 155 -17.48 6.21 1.89
N VAL A 156 -17.68 6.47 3.20
CA VAL A 156 -18.48 5.61 4.08
C VAL A 156 -19.94 6.07 4.00
N VAL A 157 -20.80 5.16 3.59
CA VAL A 157 -22.23 5.42 3.31
C VAL A 157 -23.13 4.55 4.19
N HIS A 158 -24.23 5.12 4.66
CA HIS A 158 -25.11 4.50 5.66
C HIS A 158 -26.46 4.06 5.10
N ASP A 159 -26.79 4.51 3.90
CA ASP A 159 -28.06 4.19 3.24
C ASP A 159 -27.89 4.13 1.72
N ARG A 160 -28.99 3.73 1.05
CA ARG A 160 -29.00 3.58 -0.41
C ARG A 160 -28.86 4.90 -1.17
N ALA A 161 -29.38 5.98 -0.66
CA ALA A 161 -29.31 7.28 -1.34
C ALA A 161 -27.85 7.77 -1.37
N GLN A 162 -27.16 7.71 -0.23
CA GLN A 162 -25.74 8.02 -0.12
C GLN A 162 -24.90 7.07 -1.01
N LEU A 163 -25.22 5.77 -1.01
CA LEU A 163 -24.52 4.79 -1.85
C LEU A 163 -24.60 5.14 -3.33
N LEU A 164 -25.79 5.45 -3.85
CA LEU A 164 -25.97 5.78 -5.27
C LEU A 164 -25.26 7.07 -5.65
N ALA A 165 -25.42 8.13 -4.84
CA ALA A 165 -24.73 9.41 -5.04
C ALA A 165 -23.18 9.23 -5.06
N ARG A 166 -22.66 8.46 -4.10
CA ARG A 166 -21.21 8.21 -4.04
C ARG A 166 -20.71 7.37 -5.23
N LEU A 167 -21.48 6.38 -5.69
CA LEU A 167 -21.18 5.61 -6.89
C LEU A 167 -21.10 6.49 -8.15
N GLU A 168 -22.07 7.39 -8.34
CA GLU A 168 -22.08 8.32 -9.47
C GLU A 168 -20.85 9.21 -9.45
N MET A 169 -20.50 9.79 -8.30
CA MET A 169 -19.35 10.65 -8.14
C MET A 169 -18.04 9.92 -8.43
N VAL A 170 -17.81 8.76 -7.80
CA VAL A 170 -16.55 8.00 -7.96
C VAL A 170 -16.38 7.53 -9.40
N ILE A 171 -17.46 7.12 -10.09
CA ILE A 171 -17.38 6.70 -11.51
C ILE A 171 -17.09 7.92 -12.40
N ALA A 172 -17.68 9.08 -12.12
CA ALA A 172 -17.46 10.29 -12.90
C ALA A 172 -16.02 10.80 -12.79
N GLU A 173 -15.42 10.71 -11.61
CA GLU A 173 -14.09 11.27 -11.33
C GLU A 173 -12.96 10.28 -11.62
N TYR A 174 -13.11 9.02 -11.20
CA TYR A 174 -12.05 8.00 -11.27
C TYR A 174 -12.32 6.92 -12.32
N GLY A 175 -13.49 6.92 -12.95
CA GLY A 175 -13.88 5.88 -13.88
C GLY A 175 -14.34 4.59 -13.19
N ALA A 176 -14.72 3.62 -14.04
CA ALA A 176 -15.10 2.28 -13.59
C ALA A 176 -13.92 1.31 -13.75
N PRO A 177 -13.87 0.23 -12.96
CA PRO A 177 -14.84 -0.21 -11.96
C PRO A 177 -14.68 0.46 -10.59
N VAL A 178 -15.77 0.44 -9.81
CA VAL A 178 -15.83 0.89 -8.41
C VAL A 178 -16.04 -0.31 -7.51
N LEU A 179 -15.42 -0.30 -6.34
CA LEU A 179 -15.58 -1.30 -5.30
C LEU A 179 -16.52 -0.77 -4.21
N VAL A 180 -17.53 -1.56 -3.88
CA VAL A 180 -18.44 -1.33 -2.74
C VAL A 180 -18.21 -2.44 -1.74
N GLU A 181 -17.80 -2.11 -0.54
CA GLU A 181 -17.45 -3.08 0.51
C GLU A 181 -18.23 -2.82 1.80
N GLU A 182 -18.48 -3.86 2.58
CA GLU A 182 -18.90 -3.69 3.97
C GLU A 182 -17.79 -2.96 4.74
N PHE A 183 -18.13 -1.84 5.37
CA PHE A 183 -17.17 -1.09 6.17
C PHE A 183 -16.95 -1.80 7.51
N ILE A 184 -15.74 -2.24 7.75
CA ILE A 184 -15.38 -2.93 8.99
C ILE A 184 -15.02 -1.89 10.04
N GLU A 185 -15.91 -1.65 10.99
CA GLU A 185 -15.60 -0.82 12.15
C GLU A 185 -14.57 -1.49 13.06
N GLY A 186 -13.57 -0.74 13.49
CA GLY A 186 -12.53 -1.24 14.37
C GLY A 186 -11.17 -0.62 14.10
N ARG A 187 -10.12 -1.40 14.36
CA ARG A 187 -8.72 -0.99 14.28
C ARG A 187 -8.19 -1.14 12.85
N GLU A 188 -7.34 -0.23 12.42
CA GLU A 188 -6.63 -0.33 11.12
C GLU A 188 -5.15 -0.55 11.35
N LEU A 189 -4.65 -1.63 10.78
CA LEU A 189 -3.26 -2.09 10.95
C LEU A 189 -2.57 -2.15 9.58
N HIS A 190 -1.35 -1.65 9.54
CA HIS A 190 -0.41 -1.95 8.46
C HIS A 190 0.53 -3.07 8.90
N ILE A 191 0.59 -4.12 8.10
CA ILE A 191 1.41 -5.30 8.38
C ILE A 191 2.51 -5.38 7.33
N ALA A 192 3.70 -5.03 7.72
CA ALA A 192 4.89 -5.18 6.89
C ALA A 192 5.40 -6.63 6.95
N ILE A 193 5.73 -7.18 5.79
CA ILE A 193 6.33 -8.52 5.65
C ILE A 193 7.64 -8.37 4.88
N LEU A 194 8.70 -8.97 5.41
CA LEU A 194 10.02 -9.01 4.81
C LEU A 194 10.44 -10.48 4.62
N GLY A 195 10.94 -10.82 3.44
CA GLY A 195 11.46 -12.17 3.19
C GLY A 195 10.51 -13.08 2.41
N ASN A 196 11.03 -14.23 1.99
CA ASN A 196 10.38 -15.14 1.06
C ASN A 196 9.95 -16.46 1.73
N ASP A 197 10.89 -17.25 2.23
CA ASP A 197 10.59 -18.56 2.81
C ASP A 197 11.51 -18.89 3.98
N PRO A 198 11.02 -18.80 5.23
CA PRO A 198 9.72 -18.25 5.60
C PRO A 198 9.70 -16.71 5.55
N PRO A 199 8.58 -16.09 5.16
CA PRO A 199 8.42 -14.64 5.27
C PRO A 199 8.29 -14.23 6.74
N VAL A 200 8.94 -13.11 7.11
CA VAL A 200 8.93 -12.55 8.46
C VAL A 200 7.90 -11.42 8.53
N VAL A 201 6.93 -11.56 9.42
CA VAL A 201 5.99 -10.48 9.73
C VAL A 201 6.64 -9.55 10.74
N LEU A 202 6.87 -8.30 10.35
CA LEU A 202 7.43 -7.26 11.20
C LEU A 202 6.39 -6.78 12.23
N PRO A 203 6.78 -6.04 13.27
CA PRO A 203 5.85 -5.47 14.24
C PRO A 203 4.71 -4.70 13.56
N PRO A 204 3.43 -5.01 13.83
CA PRO A 204 2.31 -4.31 13.23
C PRO A 204 2.30 -2.83 13.60
N LEU A 205 2.04 -1.96 12.63
CA LEU A 205 1.74 -0.56 12.89
C LEU A 205 0.22 -0.39 12.93
N GLU A 206 -0.28 0.34 13.91
CA GLU A 206 -1.69 0.71 14.05
C GLU A 206 -1.88 2.20 13.86
N TYR A 207 -2.91 2.58 13.11
CA TYR A 207 -3.34 3.96 13.04
C TYR A 207 -4.22 4.34 14.24
N ASP A 208 -3.90 5.49 14.81
CA ASP A 208 -4.66 6.07 15.92
C ASP A 208 -5.60 7.17 15.39
N PHE A 209 -6.88 6.93 15.57
CA PHE A 209 -7.96 7.85 15.17
C PHE A 209 -8.61 8.52 16.37
N SER A 210 -7.99 8.50 17.56
CA SER A 210 -8.58 9.02 18.79
C SER A 210 -8.93 10.53 18.71
N ASP A 211 -8.10 11.28 17.99
CA ASP A 211 -8.24 12.72 17.83
C ASP A 211 -9.20 13.15 16.71
N LEU A 212 -9.78 12.17 15.96
CA LEU A 212 -10.82 12.47 14.99
C LEU A 212 -12.16 12.74 15.68
N PRO A 213 -12.97 13.68 15.15
CA PRO A 213 -14.34 13.92 15.63
C PRO A 213 -15.15 12.62 15.72
N PRO A 214 -16.08 12.49 16.69
CA PRO A 214 -16.84 11.25 16.89
C PRO A 214 -17.71 10.83 15.70
N ASP A 215 -18.14 11.78 14.88
CA ASP A 215 -18.98 11.61 13.69
C ASP A 215 -18.19 11.30 12.43
N GLU A 216 -16.85 11.45 12.45
CA GLU A 216 -16.00 11.08 11.35
C GLU A 216 -15.67 9.58 11.32
N PRO A 217 -15.71 8.95 10.13
CA PRO A 217 -15.35 7.54 10.00
C PRO A 217 -13.84 7.32 10.28
N ARG A 218 -13.52 6.27 11.01
CA ARG A 218 -12.15 5.90 11.35
C ARG A 218 -11.46 5.24 10.16
N ILE A 219 -11.03 6.04 9.17
CA ILE A 219 -10.37 5.61 7.93
C ILE A 219 -9.21 6.53 7.57
N ILE A 220 -8.25 6.01 6.82
CA ILE A 220 -7.18 6.79 6.22
C ILE A 220 -7.70 7.40 4.91
N THR A 221 -8.11 8.66 4.95
CA THR A 221 -8.50 9.42 3.76
C THR A 221 -7.27 9.89 2.97
N PHE A 222 -7.49 10.29 1.71
CA PHE A 222 -6.43 10.92 0.91
C PHE A 222 -5.84 12.14 1.62
N ALA A 223 -6.70 13.00 2.17
CA ALA A 223 -6.26 14.19 2.89
C ALA A 223 -5.46 13.85 4.16
N ALA A 224 -5.85 12.81 4.90
CA ALA A 224 -5.12 12.36 6.09
C ALA A 224 -3.72 11.81 5.76
N LYS A 225 -3.50 11.36 4.53
CA LYS A 225 -2.23 10.76 4.10
C LYS A 225 -1.31 11.75 3.38
N TRP A 226 -1.86 12.66 2.57
CA TRP A 226 -1.09 13.41 1.59
C TRP A 226 -1.24 14.93 1.67
N ASP A 227 -2.23 15.45 2.42
CA ASP A 227 -2.48 16.89 2.45
C ASP A 227 -2.13 17.52 3.81
N PRO A 228 -0.87 17.96 3.98
CA PRO A 228 -0.43 18.58 5.24
C PRO A 228 -1.13 19.93 5.53
N LEU A 229 -1.90 20.46 4.57
CA LEU A 229 -2.70 21.66 4.76
C LEU A 229 -4.07 21.36 5.40
N LYS A 230 -4.42 20.09 5.55
CA LYS A 230 -5.65 19.65 6.17
C LYS A 230 -5.42 19.21 7.62
N GLU A 231 -6.28 19.66 8.51
CA GLU A 231 -6.23 19.32 9.93
C GLU A 231 -6.26 17.81 10.18
N VAL A 232 -6.99 17.05 9.36
CA VAL A 232 -7.08 15.59 9.46
C VAL A 232 -5.73 14.90 9.30
N PHE A 233 -4.80 15.47 8.51
CA PHE A 233 -3.44 14.95 8.36
C PHE A 233 -2.71 14.89 9.71
N HIS A 234 -2.93 15.86 10.57
CA HIS A 234 -2.27 16.00 11.88
C HIS A 234 -3.02 15.29 13.02
N ARG A 235 -4.27 14.89 12.77
CA ARG A 235 -5.12 14.21 13.76
C ARG A 235 -5.01 12.67 13.70
N VAL A 236 -4.44 12.13 12.65
CA VAL A 236 -4.26 10.68 12.52
C VAL A 236 -2.84 10.32 12.92
N GLY A 237 -2.70 9.76 14.11
CA GLY A 237 -1.44 9.24 14.61
C GLY A 237 -1.18 7.80 14.18
N SER A 238 -0.02 7.27 14.57
CA SER A 238 0.29 5.85 14.44
C SER A 238 1.11 5.34 15.61
N LYS A 239 0.98 4.04 15.90
CA LYS A 239 1.72 3.35 16.95
C LYS A 239 2.33 2.07 16.41
N CYS A 240 3.62 1.88 16.61
CA CYS A 240 4.33 0.65 16.30
C CYS A 240 5.24 0.28 17.48
N PRO A 241 5.20 -0.96 18.01
CA PRO A 241 4.23 -2.00 17.69
C PRO A 241 2.82 -1.68 18.18
N ALA A 242 1.82 -2.17 17.45
CA ALA A 242 0.43 -2.11 17.87
C ALA A 242 0.19 -2.92 19.15
N ASP A 243 -0.64 -2.41 20.05
CA ASP A 243 -1.00 -3.13 21.27
C ASP A 243 -2.05 -4.22 20.98
N LEU A 244 -1.59 -5.42 20.67
CA LEU A 244 -2.39 -6.59 20.35
C LEU A 244 -2.20 -7.69 21.40
N SER A 245 -3.30 -8.33 21.81
CA SER A 245 -3.16 -9.55 22.59
C SER A 245 -2.38 -10.60 21.82
N ARG A 246 -1.64 -11.47 22.51
CA ARG A 246 -0.84 -12.53 21.87
C ARG A 246 -1.65 -13.40 20.90
N GLN A 247 -2.90 -13.66 21.23
CA GLN A 247 -3.80 -14.46 20.39
C GLN A 247 -4.20 -13.72 19.12
N LEU A 248 -4.52 -12.42 19.24
CA LEU A 248 -4.88 -11.58 18.09
C LEU A 248 -3.68 -11.35 17.17
N LEU A 249 -2.50 -11.04 17.73
CA LEU A 249 -1.27 -10.89 16.98
C LEU A 249 -0.98 -12.14 16.13
N LYS A 250 -1.05 -13.34 16.73
CA LYS A 250 -0.86 -14.59 16.01
C LYS A 250 -1.86 -14.73 14.84
N ARG A 251 -3.14 -14.41 15.06
CA ARG A 251 -4.16 -14.46 14.00
C ARG A 251 -3.88 -13.46 12.88
N VAL A 252 -3.50 -12.23 13.21
CA VAL A 252 -3.12 -11.20 12.23
C VAL A 252 -1.94 -11.68 11.39
N GLN A 253 -0.89 -12.23 12.02
CA GLN A 253 0.28 -12.77 11.33
C GLN A 253 -0.08 -13.93 10.38
N GLU A 254 -0.89 -14.87 10.84
CA GLU A 254 -1.34 -16.02 10.01
C GLU A 254 -2.15 -15.57 8.80
N VAL A 255 -3.06 -14.60 8.97
CA VAL A 255 -3.85 -14.03 7.88
C VAL A 255 -2.97 -13.28 6.90
N ALA A 256 -2.06 -12.45 7.41
CA ALA A 256 -1.14 -11.66 6.60
C ALA A 256 -0.21 -12.53 5.74
N VAL A 257 0.43 -13.56 6.33
CA VAL A 257 1.30 -14.48 5.59
C VAL A 257 0.52 -15.24 4.50
N ARG A 258 -0.72 -15.66 4.78
CA ARG A 258 -1.54 -16.31 3.76
C ARG A 258 -1.87 -15.35 2.61
N ALA A 259 -2.28 -14.11 2.92
CA ALA A 259 -2.57 -13.11 1.91
C ALA A 259 -1.33 -12.78 1.06
N TYR A 260 -0.16 -12.60 1.69
CA TYR A 260 1.12 -12.40 1.03
C TYR A 260 1.42 -13.49 -0.01
N ARG A 261 1.25 -14.76 0.38
CA ARG A 261 1.46 -15.92 -0.51
C ARG A 261 0.42 -16.00 -1.62
N VAL A 262 -0.85 -15.76 -1.32
CA VAL A 262 -1.94 -15.77 -2.32
C VAL A 262 -1.77 -14.66 -3.35
N ALA A 263 -1.31 -13.49 -2.94
CA ALA A 263 -1.01 -12.37 -3.83
C ALA A 263 0.27 -12.59 -4.66
N GLY A 264 1.06 -13.64 -4.37
CA GLY A 264 2.32 -13.92 -5.05
C GLY A 264 3.42 -12.91 -4.73
N CYS A 265 3.34 -12.24 -3.58
CA CYS A 265 4.38 -11.30 -3.14
C CYS A 265 5.70 -12.01 -2.87
N ARG A 266 6.77 -11.27 -3.02
CA ARG A 266 8.14 -11.69 -2.69
C ARG A 266 8.95 -10.51 -2.20
N ASP A 267 10.03 -10.79 -1.49
CA ASP A 267 10.98 -9.87 -0.88
C ASP A 267 10.37 -9.01 0.23
N TYR A 268 9.39 -8.20 -0.09
CA TYR A 268 8.71 -7.35 0.86
C TYR A 268 7.30 -6.99 0.37
N ALA A 269 6.40 -6.72 1.30
CA ALA A 269 5.07 -6.20 1.02
C ALA A 269 4.46 -5.57 2.26
N ARG A 270 3.44 -4.71 2.08
CA ARG A 270 2.59 -4.22 3.15
C ARG A 270 1.15 -4.68 2.90
N LEU A 271 0.52 -5.16 3.94
CA LEU A 271 -0.89 -5.52 3.94
C LEU A 271 -1.66 -4.55 4.83
N ASP A 272 -2.74 -4.02 4.31
CA ASP A 272 -3.62 -3.14 5.05
C ASP A 272 -4.79 -3.99 5.56
N ILE A 273 -4.95 -4.02 6.89
CA ILE A 273 -5.83 -4.95 7.59
C ILE A 273 -6.76 -4.20 8.53
N ARG A 274 -8.04 -4.60 8.55
CA ARG A 274 -8.99 -4.21 9.59
C ARG A 274 -9.21 -5.32 10.60
N VAL A 275 -9.23 -4.94 11.86
CA VAL A 275 -9.62 -5.81 12.96
C VAL A 275 -10.93 -5.27 13.53
N SER A 276 -12.01 -6.05 13.42
CA SER A 276 -13.32 -5.66 13.95
C SER A 276 -13.32 -5.61 15.49
N ARG A 277 -14.37 -5.01 16.06
CA ARG A 277 -14.59 -4.97 17.53
C ARG A 277 -14.60 -6.37 18.15
N ASP A 278 -15.03 -7.38 17.40
CA ASP A 278 -15.05 -8.79 17.81
C ASP A 278 -13.75 -9.54 17.48
N ASN A 279 -12.67 -8.81 17.18
CA ASN A 279 -11.35 -9.36 16.84
C ASN A 279 -11.32 -10.26 15.59
N HIS A 280 -12.25 -10.09 14.62
CA HIS A 280 -12.11 -10.69 13.31
C HIS A 280 -11.16 -9.87 12.45
N VAL A 281 -10.32 -10.56 11.70
CA VAL A 281 -9.25 -9.96 10.89
C VAL A 281 -9.67 -9.98 9.42
N TYR A 282 -9.59 -8.83 8.74
CA TYR A 282 -9.97 -8.68 7.34
C TYR A 282 -8.86 -7.98 6.57
N VAL A 283 -8.40 -8.59 5.47
CA VAL A 283 -7.45 -7.97 4.54
C VAL A 283 -8.21 -6.99 3.65
N LEU A 284 -7.81 -5.72 3.67
CA LEU A 284 -8.36 -4.68 2.80
C LEU A 284 -7.70 -4.70 1.44
N GLU A 285 -6.35 -4.68 1.44
CA GLU A 285 -5.52 -4.70 0.25
C GLU A 285 -4.12 -5.27 0.56
N VAL A 286 -3.38 -5.57 -0.49
CA VAL A 286 -1.98 -6.00 -0.44
C VAL A 286 -1.19 -5.08 -1.36
N ASN A 287 -0.16 -4.44 -0.80
CA ASN A 287 0.75 -3.56 -1.51
C ASN A 287 2.08 -4.31 -1.73
N PRO A 288 2.34 -4.82 -2.95
CA PRO A 288 3.47 -5.72 -3.21
C PRO A 288 4.82 -5.00 -3.32
N ASN A 289 4.81 -3.70 -3.60
CA ASN A 289 5.97 -2.81 -3.57
C ASN A 289 5.57 -1.56 -2.77
N PRO A 290 5.46 -1.67 -1.42
CA PRO A 290 5.08 -0.53 -0.60
C PRO A 290 6.17 0.53 -0.62
N ASP A 291 5.75 1.76 -0.33
CA ASP A 291 6.62 2.90 -0.09
C ASP A 291 7.68 2.55 0.97
N LEU A 292 8.95 2.81 0.63
CA LEU A 292 10.12 2.57 1.45
C LEU A 292 10.75 3.87 1.98
N THR A 293 10.01 4.97 2.00
CA THR A 293 10.48 6.22 2.59
C THR A 293 10.78 6.02 4.07
N GLU A 294 11.85 6.62 4.55
CA GLU A 294 12.25 6.56 5.96
C GLU A 294 11.13 7.14 6.85
N GLY A 295 10.75 6.41 7.89
CA GLY A 295 9.69 6.81 8.83
C GLY A 295 8.26 6.47 8.40
N VAL A 296 8.00 6.02 7.15
CA VAL A 296 6.65 5.54 6.79
C VAL A 296 6.43 4.10 7.24
N SER A 297 5.19 3.67 7.22
CA SER A 297 4.70 2.48 7.91
C SER A 297 5.53 1.20 7.74
N PHE A 298 6.04 0.91 6.52
CA PHE A 298 6.88 -0.27 6.30
C PHE A 298 8.22 -0.13 7.02
N MET A 299 8.89 1.00 6.81
CA MET A 299 10.21 1.26 7.40
C MET A 299 10.13 1.44 8.92
N HIS A 300 9.06 2.04 9.43
CA HIS A 300 8.82 2.11 10.88
C HIS A 300 8.68 0.71 11.50
N SER A 301 7.93 -0.20 10.85
CA SER A 301 7.85 -1.60 11.30
C SER A 301 9.20 -2.32 11.24
N ALA A 302 10.04 -2.01 10.25
CA ALA A 302 11.37 -2.57 10.13
C ALA A 302 12.31 -2.06 11.23
N GLU A 303 12.26 -0.78 11.56
CA GLU A 303 13.01 -0.15 12.62
C GLU A 303 12.66 -0.75 13.99
N GLU A 304 11.38 -0.90 14.30
CA GLU A 304 10.89 -1.55 15.50
C GLU A 304 11.31 -3.04 15.61
N ALA A 305 11.57 -3.69 14.46
CA ALA A 305 12.16 -5.04 14.43
C ALA A 305 13.68 -5.05 14.55
N GLY A 306 14.33 -3.88 14.67
CA GLY A 306 15.79 -3.74 14.81
C GLY A 306 16.55 -3.63 13.48
N TYR A 307 15.86 -3.43 12.35
CA TYR A 307 16.50 -3.14 11.08
C TYR A 307 16.63 -1.63 10.91
N SER A 308 17.86 -1.12 10.71
CA SER A 308 18.01 0.26 10.25
C SER A 308 17.47 0.42 8.82
N PHE A 309 17.20 1.65 8.40
CA PHE A 309 16.80 1.98 7.04
C PHE A 309 17.71 1.32 6.00
N SER A 310 19.02 1.58 6.06
CA SER A 310 20.00 1.01 5.14
C SER A 310 20.03 -0.52 5.18
N ARG A 311 19.93 -1.12 6.37
CA ARG A 311 19.93 -2.58 6.53
C ARG A 311 18.69 -3.21 5.89
N THR A 312 17.53 -2.58 6.00
CA THR A 312 16.30 -3.04 5.33
C THR A 312 16.47 -3.06 3.82
N LEU A 313 17.02 -1.99 3.24
CA LEU A 313 17.31 -1.92 1.81
C LEU A 313 18.28 -3.02 1.36
N ARG A 314 19.31 -3.30 2.17
CA ARG A 314 20.27 -4.39 1.92
C ARG A 314 19.57 -5.76 1.87
N GLU A 315 18.76 -6.09 2.87
CA GLU A 315 18.02 -7.36 2.90
C GLU A 315 17.17 -7.55 1.63
N ILE A 316 16.51 -6.48 1.18
CA ILE A 316 15.69 -6.51 -0.04
C ILE A 316 16.57 -6.78 -1.28
N VAL A 317 17.74 -6.14 -1.40
CA VAL A 317 18.68 -6.39 -2.52
C VAL A 317 19.25 -7.81 -2.46
N ASP A 318 19.67 -8.27 -1.29
CA ASP A 318 20.28 -9.59 -1.13
C ASP A 318 19.29 -10.71 -1.52
N MET A 319 17.98 -10.55 -1.25
CA MET A 319 16.94 -11.46 -1.72
C MET A 319 16.81 -11.47 -3.26
N ALA A 320 16.87 -10.31 -3.89
CA ALA A 320 16.82 -10.21 -5.35
C ALA A 320 18.02 -10.86 -6.01
N VAL A 321 19.23 -10.62 -5.49
CA VAL A 321 20.47 -11.23 -5.98
C VAL A 321 20.44 -12.75 -5.80
N ALA A 322 19.97 -13.25 -4.66
CA ALA A 322 19.86 -14.68 -4.39
C ALA A 322 18.95 -15.42 -5.38
N ARG A 323 17.92 -14.77 -5.90
CA ARG A 323 17.04 -15.36 -6.93
C ARG A 323 17.68 -15.42 -8.32
N GLY A 324 18.64 -14.57 -8.62
CA GLY A 324 19.32 -14.54 -9.92
C GLY A 324 20.45 -15.56 -10.05
N ARG A 325 20.79 -16.23 -8.98
CA ARG A 325 21.79 -17.31 -8.94
C ARG A 325 21.11 -18.66 -9.06
#